data_e0916977a966b0a85b8225e26cae951f
#
_entry.id   e0916977a966b0a85b8225e26cae951f
#
_cell.length_a   1.000
_cell.length_b   1.000
_cell.length_c   1.000
_cell.angle_alpha   90.00
_cell.angle_beta   90.00
_cell.angle_gamma   90.00
#
_symmetry.space_group_name_H-M   'P 1'
#
loop_
_entity.id
_entity.type
_entity.pdbx_description
1 polymer ?
#
loop_
_entity_poly.entity_id
_entity_poly.type
_entity_poly.pdbx_seq_one_letter_code
_entity_poly.pdbx_strand_id
1 'polypeptide(L)'
;MDFNFNPEDEAFRMEFRAWLDANKQFAPRSREMLMAEGKNAFEEQKRWAKKMAEGRWLAPNWPVQYGGRGAGILQTIVYNEELARAGVAAPMIGMGTTMFGPTLLHWGTEEQKQRFIPPIMKAEEVWCQGYSEPGSGSDLASLQTRAVEDGDYFVVNGQKVWTTIAQYADWIFLLVRTDPDAPKHKGISYLIVDMHSPGVTVRPLVQITGNRGFNEVFFEDVRVPKKNLVGEKNQGWQVAITTLMFERSGGGGDRGVLMQCRELVELAKSLPRNGASAWDDASVRQKIAEFYSEAMALRYTGYRQLTRRLKGIPPGPEGSMMKLCGTELNLRIQLFAMELLGPYSQLEFNAPFAVDKGKWSFRMLAARGGTIAAGSNQIQHNIIGERVLGLPKG
;
A
#
# COMPACT_ATOMS: atom_id res chain seq x y z
N MET A 1 -19.32 -16.89 17.62
CA MET A 1 -18.13 -16.58 16.81
C MET A 1 -16.95 -17.08 17.63
N ASP A 2 -16.19 -18.02 17.13
CA ASP A 2 -15.00 -18.51 17.81
C ASP A 2 -13.82 -17.61 17.40
N PHE A 3 -13.12 -17.05 18.37
CA PHE A 3 -11.95 -16.18 18.17
C PHE A 3 -10.62 -16.92 18.45
N ASN A 4 -10.70 -18.22 18.78
CA ASN A 4 -9.51 -19.03 18.99
C ASN A 4 -8.93 -19.47 17.65
N PHE A 5 -7.62 -19.43 17.56
CA PHE A 5 -6.89 -20.00 16.44
C PHE A 5 -6.74 -21.52 16.66
N ASN A 6 -6.69 -22.27 15.57
CA ASN A 6 -6.42 -23.69 15.66
C ASN A 6 -4.94 -23.97 16.06
N PRO A 7 -4.58 -25.19 16.46
CA PRO A 7 -3.20 -25.51 16.87
C PRO A 7 -2.14 -25.23 15.79
N GLU A 8 -2.47 -25.36 14.52
CA GLU A 8 -1.57 -25.08 13.39
C GLU A 8 -1.30 -23.58 13.24
N ASP A 9 -2.32 -22.76 13.37
CA ASP A 9 -2.19 -21.30 13.31
C ASP A 9 -1.41 -20.78 14.53
N GLU A 10 -1.60 -21.37 15.71
CA GLU A 10 -0.81 -21.03 16.90
C GLU A 10 0.65 -21.50 16.79
N ALA A 11 0.93 -22.65 16.22
CA ALA A 11 2.30 -23.09 15.93
C ALA A 11 3.00 -22.12 14.97
N PHE A 12 2.31 -21.68 13.92
CA PHE A 12 2.80 -20.65 12.98
C PHE A 12 3.08 -19.33 13.72
N ARG A 13 2.19 -18.92 14.64
CA ARG A 13 2.37 -17.74 15.50
C ARG A 13 3.65 -17.83 16.32
N MET A 14 3.85 -18.95 17.01
CA MET A 14 5.00 -19.17 17.89
C MET A 14 6.31 -19.16 17.10
N GLU A 15 6.34 -19.82 15.94
CA GLU A 15 7.50 -19.82 15.05
C GLU A 15 7.84 -18.41 14.57
N PHE A 16 6.86 -17.67 14.05
CA PHE A 16 7.10 -16.32 13.57
C PHE A 16 7.49 -15.36 14.69
N ARG A 17 6.85 -15.47 15.86
CA ARG A 17 7.19 -14.67 17.05
C ARG A 17 8.64 -14.88 17.48
N ALA A 18 9.07 -16.13 17.59
CA ALA A 18 10.45 -16.45 17.97
C ALA A 18 11.46 -15.89 16.96
N TRP A 19 11.17 -16.06 15.66
CA TRP A 19 12.01 -15.49 14.61
C TRP A 19 12.04 -13.97 14.68
N LEU A 20 10.89 -13.33 14.85
CA LEU A 20 10.76 -11.87 14.88
C LEU A 20 11.46 -11.27 16.10
N ASP A 21 11.30 -11.86 17.29
CA ASP A 21 11.96 -11.40 18.51
C ASP A 21 13.50 -11.51 18.42
N ALA A 22 14.01 -12.50 17.70
CA ALA A 22 15.44 -12.66 17.42
C ALA A 22 15.98 -11.71 16.32
N ASN A 23 15.11 -11.11 15.48
CA ASN A 23 15.54 -10.35 14.30
C ASN A 23 15.01 -8.91 14.24
N LYS A 24 14.07 -8.49 15.08
CA LYS A 24 13.42 -7.16 15.03
C LYS A 24 14.39 -5.97 15.16
N GLN A 25 15.60 -6.17 15.70
CA GLN A 25 16.63 -5.14 15.76
C GLN A 25 17.13 -4.69 14.39
N PHE A 26 16.93 -5.51 13.34
CA PHE A 26 17.26 -5.17 11.95
C PHE A 26 16.14 -4.40 11.23
N ALA A 27 14.95 -4.32 11.83
CA ALA A 27 13.84 -3.61 11.26
C ALA A 27 14.02 -2.09 11.35
N PRO A 28 13.60 -1.32 10.34
CA PRO A 28 13.62 0.13 10.38
C PRO A 28 12.78 0.68 11.54
N ARG A 29 13.25 1.75 12.15
CA ARG A 29 12.68 2.29 13.41
C ARG A 29 11.31 2.96 13.23
N SER A 30 11.00 3.49 12.05
CA SER A 30 9.70 4.10 11.76
C SER A 30 9.45 4.22 10.25
N ARG A 31 8.20 4.04 9.84
CA ARG A 31 7.77 4.17 8.44
C ARG A 31 7.78 5.64 7.98
N GLU A 32 7.45 6.57 8.87
CA GLU A 32 7.45 8.00 8.54
C GLU A 32 8.86 8.51 8.28
N MET A 33 9.83 8.08 9.08
CA MET A 33 11.25 8.45 8.90
C MET A 33 11.81 7.96 7.56
N LEU A 34 11.32 6.82 7.05
CA LEU A 34 11.80 6.24 5.80
C LEU A 34 11.52 7.10 4.58
N MET A 35 10.37 7.75 4.56
CA MET A 35 10.00 8.63 3.46
C MET A 35 10.71 9.99 3.54
N ALA A 36 11.22 10.38 4.71
CA ALA A 36 11.92 11.64 4.95
C ALA A 36 13.45 11.57 4.76
N GLU A 37 14.06 10.40 4.99
CA GLU A 37 15.54 10.25 5.09
C GLU A 37 16.23 9.79 3.78
N GLY A 38 15.52 9.59 2.69
CA GLY A 38 16.10 9.32 1.37
C GLY A 38 16.76 7.93 1.24
N LYS A 39 17.88 7.88 0.50
CA LYS A 39 18.54 6.63 0.09
C LYS A 39 18.94 5.72 1.26
N ASN A 40 19.45 6.27 2.36
CA ASN A 40 19.89 5.47 3.50
C ASN A 40 18.73 4.71 4.15
N ALA A 41 17.59 5.36 4.31
CA ALA A 41 16.39 4.75 4.85
C ALA A 41 15.84 3.65 3.94
N PHE A 42 15.92 3.84 2.62
CA PHE A 42 15.55 2.81 1.66
C PHE A 42 16.47 1.58 1.74
N GLU A 43 17.78 1.77 1.89
CA GLU A 43 18.74 0.67 2.07
C GLU A 43 18.49 -0.11 3.38
N GLU A 44 18.03 0.55 4.44
CA GLU A 44 17.58 -0.14 5.67
C GLU A 44 16.36 -1.03 5.41
N GLN A 45 15.38 -0.54 4.64
CA GLN A 45 14.24 -1.34 4.21
C GLN A 45 14.65 -2.55 3.38
N LYS A 46 15.59 -2.36 2.45
CA LYS A 46 16.10 -3.43 1.59
C LYS A 46 16.82 -4.50 2.43
N ARG A 47 17.63 -4.08 3.43
CA ARG A 47 18.27 -5.01 4.36
C ARG A 47 17.25 -5.79 5.19
N TRP A 48 16.23 -5.11 5.71
CA TRP A 48 15.15 -5.76 6.44
C TRP A 48 14.38 -6.76 5.56
N ALA A 49 14.05 -6.38 4.33
CA ALA A 49 13.40 -7.27 3.38
C ALA A 49 14.25 -8.53 3.08
N LYS A 50 15.56 -8.38 2.87
CA LYS A 50 16.47 -9.51 2.70
C LYS A 50 16.49 -10.41 3.93
N LYS A 51 16.50 -9.81 5.13
CA LYS A 51 16.45 -10.59 6.38
C LYS A 51 15.16 -11.39 6.51
N MET A 52 14.01 -10.80 6.15
CA MET A 52 12.73 -11.51 6.10
C MET A 52 12.72 -12.60 5.02
N ALA A 53 13.35 -12.36 3.87
CA ALA A 53 13.50 -13.35 2.80
C ALA A 53 14.30 -14.58 3.24
N GLU A 54 15.44 -14.37 3.93
CA GLU A 54 16.25 -15.45 4.52
C GLU A 54 15.40 -16.37 5.44
N GLY A 55 14.52 -15.78 6.23
CA GLY A 55 13.60 -16.53 7.10
C GLY A 55 12.35 -17.06 6.37
N ARG A 56 12.17 -16.77 5.08
CA ARG A 56 10.93 -17.05 4.30
C ARG A 56 9.70 -16.33 4.86
N TRP A 57 9.89 -15.15 5.46
CA TRP A 57 8.84 -14.32 6.05
C TRP A 57 8.50 -13.08 5.21
N LEU A 58 9.17 -12.87 4.07
CA LEU A 58 8.91 -11.69 3.23
C LEU A 58 7.52 -11.73 2.59
N ALA A 59 7.10 -12.90 2.09
CA ALA A 59 5.77 -13.14 1.54
C ALA A 59 5.29 -14.55 1.96
N PRO A 60 4.92 -14.75 3.23
CA PRO A 60 4.62 -16.09 3.76
C PRO A 60 3.38 -16.72 3.11
N ASN A 61 2.47 -15.92 2.58
CA ASN A 61 1.24 -16.37 1.90
C ASN A 61 1.47 -16.88 0.47
N TRP A 62 2.68 -16.74 -0.10
CA TRP A 62 2.97 -17.30 -1.42
C TRP A 62 3.15 -18.81 -1.39
N PRO A 63 2.90 -19.50 -2.53
CA PRO A 63 3.12 -20.94 -2.62
C PRO A 63 4.55 -21.34 -2.27
N VAL A 64 4.72 -22.50 -1.65
CA VAL A 64 6.01 -23.00 -1.18
C VAL A 64 7.01 -23.13 -2.33
N GLN A 65 6.57 -23.56 -3.51
CA GLN A 65 7.40 -23.71 -4.72
C GLN A 65 8.01 -22.39 -5.20
N TYR A 66 7.41 -21.26 -4.83
CA TYR A 66 7.92 -19.92 -5.16
C TYR A 66 8.62 -19.23 -3.98
N GLY A 67 8.96 -19.98 -2.92
CA GLY A 67 9.73 -19.47 -1.79
C GLY A 67 8.88 -18.94 -0.63
N GLY A 68 7.55 -18.95 -0.74
CA GLY A 68 6.64 -18.64 0.36
C GLY A 68 6.52 -19.80 1.36
N ARG A 69 5.56 -19.70 2.27
CA ARG A 69 5.22 -20.73 3.27
C ARG A 69 3.86 -21.39 3.02
N GLY A 70 3.13 -20.92 1.99
CA GLY A 70 1.75 -21.34 1.74
C GLY A 70 0.78 -20.91 2.83
N ALA A 71 1.12 -19.85 3.57
CA ALA A 71 0.34 -19.38 4.70
C ALA A 71 -1.10 -19.02 4.27
N GLY A 72 -2.05 -19.63 4.96
CA GLY A 72 -3.46 -19.38 4.76
C GLY A 72 -3.91 -17.99 5.25
N ILE A 73 -5.19 -17.71 5.10
CA ILE A 73 -5.78 -16.42 5.47
C ILE A 73 -5.59 -16.13 6.98
N LEU A 74 -5.83 -17.11 7.86
CA LEU A 74 -5.67 -16.95 9.30
C LEU A 74 -4.21 -16.75 9.68
N GLN A 75 -3.29 -17.50 9.09
CA GLN A 75 -1.85 -17.33 9.30
C GLN A 75 -1.35 -15.97 8.82
N THR A 76 -1.92 -15.41 7.73
CA THR A 76 -1.61 -14.04 7.29
C THR A 76 -2.05 -13.00 8.32
N ILE A 77 -3.16 -13.23 9.02
CA ILE A 77 -3.61 -12.36 10.12
C ILE A 77 -2.66 -12.46 11.30
N VAL A 78 -2.33 -13.68 11.70
CA VAL A 78 -1.36 -13.97 12.76
C VAL A 78 -0.03 -13.27 12.47
N TYR A 79 0.47 -13.36 11.24
CA TYR A 79 1.67 -12.67 10.78
C TYR A 79 1.60 -11.15 11.00
N ASN A 80 0.50 -10.52 10.58
CA ASN A 80 0.32 -9.07 10.76
C ASN A 80 0.15 -8.69 12.24
N GLU A 81 -0.45 -9.57 13.07
CA GLU A 81 -0.56 -9.37 14.51
C GLU A 81 0.79 -9.38 15.21
N GLU A 82 1.64 -10.32 14.85
CA GLU A 82 2.97 -10.41 15.43
C GLU A 82 3.88 -9.24 15.00
N LEU A 83 3.80 -8.77 13.75
CA LEU A 83 4.47 -7.54 13.33
C LEU A 83 4.02 -6.33 14.18
N ALA A 84 2.71 -6.16 14.35
CA ALA A 84 2.16 -5.08 15.16
C ALA A 84 2.55 -5.19 16.64
N ARG A 85 2.53 -6.42 17.22
CA ARG A 85 2.98 -6.69 18.59
C ARG A 85 4.43 -6.29 18.79
N ALA A 86 5.28 -6.61 17.82
CA ALA A 86 6.71 -6.30 17.88
C ALA A 86 7.05 -4.83 17.57
N GLY A 87 6.06 -4.02 17.17
CA GLY A 87 6.27 -2.63 16.74
C GLY A 87 7.03 -2.51 15.41
N VAL A 88 6.95 -3.54 14.57
CA VAL A 88 7.69 -3.63 13.31
C VAL A 88 6.72 -3.60 12.13
N ALA A 89 7.12 -2.91 11.06
CA ALA A 89 6.35 -2.89 9.81
C ALA A 89 6.93 -3.89 8.78
N ALA A 90 6.08 -4.37 7.88
CA ALA A 90 6.54 -5.06 6.68
C ALA A 90 7.40 -4.11 5.82
N PRO A 91 8.40 -4.62 5.09
CA PRO A 91 9.28 -3.79 4.27
C PRO A 91 8.53 -3.00 3.19
N MET A 92 8.92 -1.75 2.95
CA MET A 92 8.26 -0.88 1.96
C MET A 92 8.66 -1.16 0.50
N ILE A 93 9.53 -2.12 0.24
CA ILE A 93 9.85 -2.60 -1.11
C ILE A 93 8.81 -3.60 -1.64
N GLY A 94 7.69 -3.74 -0.94
CA GLY A 94 6.72 -4.81 -1.10
C GLY A 94 5.86 -4.82 -2.37
N MET A 95 5.98 -3.85 -3.31
CA MET A 95 5.16 -3.89 -4.55
C MET A 95 5.43 -5.15 -5.37
N GLY A 96 6.67 -5.65 -5.39
CA GLY A 96 7.00 -6.94 -5.98
C GLY A 96 6.26 -8.09 -5.33
N THR A 97 6.25 -8.16 -3.99
CA THR A 97 5.64 -9.27 -3.24
C THR A 97 4.13 -9.13 -3.04
N THR A 98 3.60 -7.91 -2.98
CA THR A 98 2.19 -7.66 -2.62
C THR A 98 1.27 -7.44 -3.82
N MET A 99 1.82 -7.00 -4.96
CA MET A 99 1.04 -6.62 -6.14
C MET A 99 1.51 -7.35 -7.40
N PHE A 100 2.74 -7.09 -7.85
CA PHE A 100 3.23 -7.60 -9.12
C PHE A 100 3.41 -9.13 -9.13
N GLY A 101 4.05 -9.69 -8.12
CA GLY A 101 4.30 -11.13 -8.06
C GLY A 101 3.02 -11.97 -8.05
N PRO A 102 2.02 -11.70 -7.19
CA PRO A 102 0.74 -12.37 -7.25
C PRO A 102 0.04 -12.21 -8.61
N THR A 103 0.16 -11.04 -9.25
CA THR A 103 -0.34 -10.82 -10.62
C THR A 103 0.40 -11.69 -11.62
N LEU A 104 1.72 -11.76 -11.53
CA LEU A 104 2.55 -12.58 -12.40
C LEU A 104 2.29 -14.08 -12.21
N LEU A 105 2.06 -14.54 -10.98
CA LEU A 105 1.67 -15.92 -10.70
C LEU A 105 0.36 -16.31 -11.40
N HIS A 106 -0.55 -15.34 -11.57
CA HIS A 106 -1.85 -15.56 -12.24
C HIS A 106 -1.76 -15.43 -13.76
N TRP A 107 -1.09 -14.39 -14.28
CA TRP A 107 -1.11 -14.00 -15.69
C TRP A 107 0.19 -14.27 -16.45
N GLY A 108 1.30 -14.45 -15.75
CA GLY A 108 2.62 -14.59 -16.35
C GLY A 108 2.86 -15.95 -17.02
N THR A 109 3.73 -15.97 -18.03
CA THR A 109 4.27 -17.21 -18.59
C THR A 109 5.21 -17.87 -17.60
N GLU A 110 5.52 -19.15 -17.78
CA GLU A 110 6.48 -19.86 -16.92
C GLU A 110 7.88 -19.25 -17.00
N GLU A 111 8.31 -18.78 -18.18
CA GLU A 111 9.58 -18.06 -18.35
C GLU A 111 9.62 -16.76 -17.55
N GLN A 112 8.53 -15.98 -17.56
CA GLN A 112 8.42 -14.76 -16.75
C GLN A 112 8.44 -15.09 -15.25
N LYS A 113 7.73 -16.12 -14.81
CA LYS A 113 7.74 -16.56 -13.41
C LYS A 113 9.13 -16.99 -12.96
N GLN A 114 9.83 -17.82 -13.78
CA GLN A 114 11.18 -18.25 -13.49
C GLN A 114 12.19 -17.10 -13.44
N ARG A 115 12.00 -16.07 -14.27
CA ARG A 115 12.91 -14.91 -14.31
C ARG A 115 12.67 -13.95 -13.14
N PHE A 116 11.43 -13.62 -12.82
CA PHE A 116 11.12 -12.49 -11.94
C PHE A 116 10.74 -12.89 -10.51
N ILE A 117 10.17 -14.07 -10.29
CA ILE A 117 9.74 -14.48 -8.95
C ILE A 117 10.92 -14.69 -7.97
N PRO A 118 12.01 -15.39 -8.32
CA PRO A 118 13.10 -15.62 -7.39
C PRO A 118 13.77 -14.35 -6.87
N PRO A 119 14.14 -13.34 -7.70
CA PRO A 119 14.77 -12.13 -7.20
C PRO A 119 13.80 -11.25 -6.37
N ILE A 120 12.48 -11.28 -6.66
CA ILE A 120 11.47 -10.63 -5.80
C ILE A 120 11.48 -11.27 -4.40
N MET A 121 11.46 -12.60 -4.33
CA MET A 121 11.41 -13.32 -3.07
C MET A 121 12.70 -13.22 -2.24
N LYS A 122 13.81 -12.93 -2.89
CA LYS A 122 15.10 -12.65 -2.23
C LYS A 122 15.31 -11.18 -1.88
N ALA A 123 14.35 -10.30 -2.21
CA ALA A 123 14.50 -8.85 -2.11
C ALA A 123 15.75 -8.30 -2.85
N GLU A 124 16.08 -8.90 -3.98
CA GLU A 124 17.18 -8.49 -4.85
C GLU A 124 16.72 -7.40 -5.81
N GLU A 125 15.52 -7.51 -6.38
CA GLU A 125 14.91 -6.56 -7.30
C GLU A 125 13.74 -5.79 -6.66
N VAL A 126 13.74 -4.49 -6.89
CA VAL A 126 12.74 -3.54 -6.40
C VAL A 126 11.77 -3.19 -7.52
N TRP A 127 10.49 -3.18 -7.21
CA TRP A 127 9.42 -2.97 -8.18
C TRP A 127 8.57 -1.76 -7.87
N CYS A 128 8.22 -0.99 -8.90
CA CYS A 128 7.27 0.11 -8.80
C CYS A 128 6.11 -0.03 -9.80
N GLN A 129 5.06 0.77 -9.60
CA GLN A 129 3.81 0.73 -10.38
C GLN A 129 3.72 1.96 -11.29
N GLY A 130 3.54 1.75 -12.59
CA GLY A 130 3.32 2.79 -13.59
C GLY A 130 1.89 2.78 -14.12
N TYR A 131 0.93 3.31 -13.35
CA TYR A 131 -0.49 3.34 -13.74
C TYR A 131 -0.97 4.75 -14.07
N SER A 132 -1.08 5.61 -13.05
CA SER A 132 -1.62 6.96 -13.19
C SER A 132 -0.76 7.86 -14.09
N GLU A 133 -1.43 8.77 -14.80
CA GLU A 133 -0.81 9.82 -15.59
C GLU A 133 -1.33 11.18 -15.12
N PRO A 134 -0.71 12.32 -15.48
CA PRO A 134 -1.20 13.64 -15.10
C PRO A 134 -2.68 13.87 -15.43
N GLY A 135 -3.15 13.37 -16.58
CA GLY A 135 -4.54 13.44 -17.02
C GLY A 135 -5.41 12.20 -16.74
N SER A 136 -4.86 11.16 -16.10
CA SER A 136 -5.53 9.85 -15.96
C SER A 136 -5.24 9.21 -14.61
N GLY A 137 -6.05 9.57 -13.61
CA GLY A 137 -5.99 8.99 -12.26
C GLY A 137 -7.24 8.16 -11.96
N SER A 138 -8.35 8.81 -11.56
CA SER A 138 -9.63 8.13 -11.29
C SER A 138 -10.21 7.46 -12.53
N ASP A 139 -10.10 8.10 -13.70
CA ASP A 139 -10.38 7.48 -15.00
C ASP A 139 -9.10 6.87 -15.59
N LEU A 140 -8.57 5.85 -14.92
CA LEU A 140 -7.32 5.20 -15.30
C LEU A 140 -7.36 4.65 -16.74
N ALA A 141 -8.54 4.22 -17.21
CA ALA A 141 -8.69 3.66 -18.55
C ALA A 141 -8.47 4.69 -19.67
N SER A 142 -8.41 5.99 -19.37
CA SER A 142 -8.07 7.05 -20.33
C SER A 142 -6.57 7.33 -20.47
N LEU A 143 -5.70 6.46 -19.95
CA LEU A 143 -4.24 6.57 -20.06
C LEU A 143 -3.77 6.72 -21.51
N GLN A 144 -2.72 7.53 -21.71
CA GLN A 144 -2.18 7.93 -23.00
C GLN A 144 -0.76 7.41 -23.28
N THR A 145 -0.02 6.95 -22.27
CA THR A 145 1.30 6.33 -22.48
C THR A 145 1.15 5.21 -23.49
N ARG A 146 1.70 5.41 -24.70
CA ARG A 146 1.52 4.47 -25.81
C ARG A 146 2.68 3.48 -25.92
N ALA A 147 2.40 2.32 -26.51
CA ALA A 147 3.39 1.34 -26.90
C ALA A 147 3.09 0.86 -28.31
N VAL A 148 4.01 1.09 -29.23
CA VAL A 148 3.91 0.70 -30.64
C VAL A 148 4.85 -0.47 -30.90
N GLU A 149 4.36 -1.48 -31.64
CA GLU A 149 5.19 -2.62 -32.02
C GLU A 149 6.25 -2.22 -33.05
N ASP A 150 7.49 -2.64 -32.80
CA ASP A 150 8.62 -2.51 -33.71
C ASP A 150 9.50 -3.78 -33.65
N GLY A 151 9.32 -4.66 -34.61
CA GLY A 151 9.97 -5.97 -34.63
C GLY A 151 9.63 -6.80 -33.37
N ASP A 152 10.65 -7.19 -32.61
CA ASP A 152 10.54 -7.96 -31.39
C ASP A 152 10.32 -7.08 -30.12
N TYR A 153 10.06 -5.79 -30.30
CA TYR A 153 9.93 -4.82 -29.22
C TYR A 153 8.61 -4.07 -29.29
N PHE A 154 8.25 -3.49 -28.15
CA PHE A 154 7.36 -2.33 -28.05
C PHE A 154 8.22 -1.08 -27.83
N VAL A 155 7.93 -0.01 -28.56
CA VAL A 155 8.52 1.32 -28.34
C VAL A 155 7.52 2.11 -27.49
N VAL A 156 7.93 2.45 -26.26
CA VAL A 156 7.08 3.09 -25.27
C VAL A 156 7.39 4.58 -25.17
N ASN A 157 6.34 5.41 -25.26
CA ASN A 157 6.39 6.87 -25.11
C ASN A 157 5.27 7.36 -24.22
N GLY A 158 5.60 8.23 -23.24
CA GLY A 158 4.60 8.82 -22.35
C GLY A 158 5.15 9.17 -20.97
N GLN A 159 4.23 9.42 -20.04
CA GLN A 159 4.56 9.84 -18.69
C GLN A 159 3.64 9.14 -17.67
N LYS A 160 4.23 8.71 -16.57
CA LYS A 160 3.51 8.26 -15.37
C LYS A 160 3.76 9.20 -14.21
N VAL A 161 2.80 9.25 -13.28
CA VAL A 161 2.87 10.10 -12.10
C VAL A 161 2.43 9.32 -10.85
N TRP A 162 2.83 9.79 -9.68
CA TRP A 162 2.57 9.16 -8.39
C TRP A 162 3.21 7.77 -8.27
N THR A 163 4.27 7.51 -9.02
CA THR A 163 4.99 6.25 -8.98
C THR A 163 5.82 6.16 -7.70
N THR A 164 5.36 5.32 -6.77
CA THR A 164 6.01 5.16 -5.46
C THR A 164 7.37 4.51 -5.64
N ILE A 165 8.41 5.09 -4.99
CA ILE A 165 9.80 4.59 -4.95
C ILE A 165 10.46 4.33 -6.30
N ALA A 166 9.98 4.92 -7.40
CA ALA A 166 10.55 4.70 -8.74
C ALA A 166 12.04 5.05 -8.82
N GLN A 167 12.52 6.00 -8.02
CA GLN A 167 13.93 6.39 -7.93
C GLN A 167 14.86 5.28 -7.38
N TYR A 168 14.29 4.21 -6.84
CA TYR A 168 15.02 3.06 -6.29
C TYR A 168 14.64 1.74 -6.98
N ALA A 169 13.69 1.78 -7.93
CA ALA A 169 13.16 0.59 -8.57
C ALA A 169 14.05 0.10 -9.71
N ASP A 170 14.22 -1.21 -9.78
CA ASP A 170 14.87 -1.90 -10.90
C ASP A 170 13.86 -2.13 -12.03
N TRP A 171 12.60 -2.36 -11.70
CA TRP A 171 11.52 -2.70 -12.64
C TRP A 171 10.24 -1.92 -12.37
N ILE A 172 9.51 -1.63 -13.44
CA ILE A 172 8.16 -1.08 -13.37
C ILE A 172 7.17 -1.98 -14.09
N PHE A 173 6.05 -2.28 -13.43
CA PHE A 173 4.89 -2.86 -14.10
C PHE A 173 4.01 -1.73 -14.61
N LEU A 174 3.86 -1.66 -15.93
CA LEU A 174 3.42 -0.49 -16.65
C LEU A 174 2.17 -0.75 -17.47
N LEU A 175 1.15 0.10 -17.32
CA LEU A 175 0.00 0.13 -18.24
C LEU A 175 0.28 1.08 -19.40
N VAL A 176 0.05 0.57 -20.60
CA VAL A 176 0.28 1.30 -21.85
C VAL A 176 -0.91 1.16 -22.81
N ARG A 177 -1.10 2.15 -23.67
CA ARG A 177 -2.04 2.12 -24.79
C ARG A 177 -1.39 1.46 -25.99
N THR A 178 -1.84 0.27 -26.35
CA THR A 178 -1.37 -0.49 -27.51
C THR A 178 -2.33 -0.44 -28.70
N ASP A 179 -3.59 -0.02 -28.45
CA ASP A 179 -4.60 0.22 -29.48
C ASP A 179 -5.41 1.46 -29.10
N PRO A 180 -5.13 2.62 -29.76
CA PRO A 180 -5.82 3.86 -29.48
C PRO A 180 -7.26 3.92 -30.01
N ASP A 181 -7.59 3.08 -31.00
CA ASP A 181 -8.90 3.09 -31.67
C ASP A 181 -9.91 2.14 -30.97
N ALA A 182 -9.41 1.25 -30.11
CA ALA A 182 -10.26 0.35 -29.34
C ALA A 182 -11.04 1.10 -28.24
N PRO A 183 -12.18 0.56 -27.76
CA PRO A 183 -12.84 1.03 -26.55
C PRO A 183 -11.83 1.10 -25.41
N LYS A 184 -11.85 2.18 -24.60
CA LYS A 184 -10.76 2.56 -23.69
C LYS A 184 -10.23 1.46 -22.77
N HIS A 185 -11.07 0.50 -22.37
CA HIS A 185 -10.64 -0.64 -21.55
C HIS A 185 -10.04 -1.82 -22.37
N LYS A 186 -10.19 -1.82 -23.68
CA LYS A 186 -9.78 -2.92 -24.57
C LYS A 186 -8.49 -2.65 -25.36
N GLY A 187 -7.94 -1.46 -25.30
CA GLY A 187 -6.71 -1.08 -26.01
C GLY A 187 -5.51 -0.92 -25.07
N ILE A 188 -5.54 -1.51 -23.87
CA ILE A 188 -4.50 -1.40 -22.84
C ILE A 188 -3.75 -2.71 -22.75
N SER A 189 -2.41 -2.63 -22.67
CA SER A 189 -1.52 -3.75 -22.37
C SER A 189 -0.73 -3.52 -21.09
N TYR A 190 -0.20 -4.61 -20.53
CA TYR A 190 0.58 -4.60 -19.28
C TYR A 190 2.00 -5.06 -19.56
N LEU A 191 2.98 -4.19 -19.37
CA LEU A 191 4.38 -4.45 -19.70
C LEU A 191 5.26 -4.46 -18.44
N ILE A 192 6.30 -5.28 -18.48
CA ILE A 192 7.43 -5.26 -17.54
C ILE A 192 8.55 -4.44 -18.19
N VAL A 193 8.92 -3.31 -17.59
CA VAL A 193 9.95 -2.41 -18.13
C VAL A 193 11.11 -2.29 -17.17
N ASP A 194 12.32 -2.43 -17.68
CA ASP A 194 13.55 -2.17 -16.93
C ASP A 194 13.71 -0.65 -16.74
N MET A 195 13.80 -0.21 -15.48
CA MET A 195 13.93 1.20 -15.12
C MET A 195 15.29 1.82 -15.51
N HIS A 196 16.27 0.98 -15.85
CA HIS A 196 17.58 1.40 -16.32
C HIS A 196 17.69 1.47 -17.85
N SER A 197 16.58 1.19 -18.57
CA SER A 197 16.56 1.28 -20.04
C SER A 197 16.83 2.70 -20.51
N PRO A 198 17.57 2.88 -21.62
CA PRO A 198 17.69 4.18 -22.27
C PRO A 198 16.31 4.79 -22.57
N GLY A 199 16.15 6.08 -22.30
CA GLY A 199 14.89 6.80 -22.47
C GLY A 199 13.97 6.80 -21.23
N VAL A 200 14.31 6.09 -20.14
CA VAL A 200 13.59 6.19 -18.86
C VAL A 200 14.18 7.31 -18.01
N THR A 201 13.37 8.27 -17.62
CA THR A 201 13.76 9.37 -16.71
C THR A 201 12.85 9.42 -15.51
N VAL A 202 13.41 9.44 -14.30
CA VAL A 202 12.67 9.52 -13.03
C VAL A 202 12.89 10.89 -12.38
N ARG A 203 11.80 11.56 -12.01
CA ARG A 203 11.82 12.84 -11.29
C ARG A 203 11.03 12.75 -9.99
N PRO A 204 11.69 12.83 -8.83
CA PRO A 204 11.00 12.85 -7.53
C PRO A 204 10.08 14.04 -7.38
N LEU A 205 8.87 13.80 -6.88
CA LEU A 205 7.88 14.83 -6.53
C LEU A 205 8.02 15.20 -5.05
N VAL A 206 8.17 16.49 -4.77
CA VAL A 206 8.13 17.00 -3.40
C VAL A 206 6.68 17.13 -2.97
N GLN A 207 6.28 16.33 -1.99
CA GLN A 207 4.95 16.33 -1.41
C GLN A 207 4.78 17.46 -0.39
N ILE A 208 3.55 17.77 0.00
CA ILE A 208 3.24 18.75 1.04
C ILE A 208 3.90 18.43 2.39
N THR A 209 4.25 17.17 2.62
CA THR A 209 5.00 16.69 3.80
C THR A 209 6.50 16.94 3.72
N GLY A 210 7.01 17.46 2.61
CA GLY A 210 8.44 17.50 2.29
C GLY A 210 9.03 16.20 1.74
N ASN A 211 8.29 15.10 1.80
CA ASN A 211 8.75 13.79 1.31
C ASN A 211 8.88 13.74 -0.21
N ARG A 212 9.71 12.81 -0.68
CA ARG A 212 9.97 12.55 -2.11
C ARG A 212 9.76 11.08 -2.48
N GLY A 213 8.79 10.44 -1.85
CA GLY A 213 8.49 9.02 -2.07
C GLY A 213 7.72 8.73 -3.35
N PHE A 214 7.13 9.74 -3.99
CA PHE A 214 6.46 9.63 -5.30
C PHE A 214 7.27 10.28 -6.40
N ASN A 215 7.07 9.80 -7.63
CA ASN A 215 7.84 10.26 -8.79
C ASN A 215 6.93 10.45 -10.00
N GLU A 216 7.40 11.30 -10.91
CA GLU A 216 7.10 11.24 -12.32
C GLU A 216 8.09 10.30 -12.99
N VAL A 217 7.62 9.53 -13.96
CA VAL A 217 8.46 8.67 -14.79
C VAL A 217 8.13 8.94 -16.25
N PHE A 218 9.14 9.34 -17.01
CA PHE A 218 9.05 9.66 -18.45
C PHE A 218 9.65 8.51 -19.25
N PHE A 219 9.02 8.22 -20.37
CA PHE A 219 9.44 7.21 -21.33
C PHE A 219 9.57 7.88 -22.69
N GLU A 220 10.79 7.87 -23.25
CA GLU A 220 11.15 8.47 -24.54
C GLU A 220 11.79 7.38 -25.40
N ASP A 221 11.06 6.86 -26.37
CA ASP A 221 11.43 5.76 -27.27
C ASP A 221 12.01 4.51 -26.56
N VAL A 222 11.47 4.17 -25.39
CA VAL A 222 11.94 3.05 -24.57
C VAL A 222 11.59 1.72 -25.25
N ARG A 223 12.60 0.94 -25.59
CA ARG A 223 12.45 -0.38 -26.24
C ARG A 223 12.21 -1.48 -25.22
N VAL A 224 11.02 -2.04 -25.20
CA VAL A 224 10.60 -3.10 -24.28
C VAL A 224 10.42 -4.41 -25.07
N PRO A 225 11.13 -5.49 -24.74
CA PRO A 225 10.98 -6.77 -25.43
C PRO A 225 9.55 -7.29 -25.36
N LYS A 226 9.00 -7.86 -26.45
CA LYS A 226 7.64 -8.42 -26.48
C LYS A 226 7.42 -9.54 -25.47
N LYS A 227 8.47 -10.29 -25.09
CA LYS A 227 8.41 -11.29 -24.02
C LYS A 227 8.10 -10.72 -22.63
N ASN A 228 8.18 -9.40 -22.45
CA ASN A 228 7.85 -8.67 -21.23
C ASN A 228 6.35 -8.25 -21.17
N LEU A 229 5.56 -8.63 -22.15
CA LEU A 229 4.09 -8.48 -22.11
C LEU A 229 3.51 -9.51 -21.13
N VAL A 230 2.74 -9.05 -20.15
CA VAL A 230 2.03 -9.92 -19.20
C VAL A 230 0.59 -10.10 -19.65
N GLY A 231 0.17 -11.34 -19.79
CA GLY A 231 -1.08 -11.69 -20.44
C GLY A 231 -1.03 -11.45 -21.96
N GLU A 232 -2.16 -11.17 -22.57
CA GLU A 232 -2.26 -10.91 -24.01
C GLU A 232 -2.28 -9.40 -24.31
N LYS A 233 -1.85 -9.03 -25.53
CA LYS A 233 -1.95 -7.65 -26.03
C LYS A 233 -3.41 -7.18 -25.98
N ASN A 234 -3.61 -5.94 -25.53
CA ASN A 234 -4.91 -5.30 -25.35
C ASN A 234 -5.79 -5.87 -24.22
N GLN A 235 -5.28 -6.83 -23.43
CA GLN A 235 -5.96 -7.38 -22.23
C GLN A 235 -5.38 -6.87 -20.90
N GLY A 236 -4.49 -5.91 -20.95
CA GLY A 236 -3.82 -5.36 -19.75
C GLY A 236 -4.76 -4.77 -18.71
N TRP A 237 -5.99 -4.41 -19.09
CA TRP A 237 -6.99 -3.94 -18.13
C TRP A 237 -7.42 -5.03 -17.14
N GLN A 238 -7.61 -6.28 -17.60
CA GLN A 238 -7.92 -7.42 -16.72
C GLN A 238 -6.76 -7.74 -15.79
N VAL A 239 -5.52 -7.66 -16.31
CA VAL A 239 -4.30 -7.82 -15.50
C VAL A 239 -4.22 -6.74 -14.44
N ALA A 240 -4.52 -5.48 -14.80
CA ALA A 240 -4.54 -4.36 -13.86
C ALA A 240 -5.60 -4.53 -12.76
N ILE A 241 -6.80 -4.99 -13.10
CA ILE A 241 -7.85 -5.28 -12.10
C ILE A 241 -7.35 -6.33 -11.10
N THR A 242 -6.70 -7.39 -11.58
CA THR A 242 -6.11 -8.42 -10.71
C THR A 242 -5.07 -7.83 -9.77
N THR A 243 -4.17 -6.97 -10.27
CA THR A 243 -3.18 -6.25 -9.46
C THR A 243 -3.84 -5.41 -8.37
N LEU A 244 -4.89 -4.64 -8.73
CA LEU A 244 -5.63 -3.79 -7.78
C LEU A 244 -6.44 -4.59 -6.75
N MET A 245 -6.86 -5.82 -7.07
CA MET A 245 -7.46 -6.74 -6.08
C MET A 245 -6.45 -7.16 -5.02
N PHE A 246 -5.20 -7.45 -5.41
CA PHE A 246 -4.13 -7.77 -4.47
C PHE A 246 -3.75 -6.57 -3.60
N GLU A 247 -3.69 -5.36 -4.15
CA GLU A 247 -3.47 -4.12 -3.40
C GLU A 247 -4.48 -3.96 -2.25
N ARG A 248 -5.76 -4.23 -2.51
CA ARG A 248 -6.85 -4.11 -1.53
C ARG A 248 -6.94 -5.29 -0.56
N SER A 249 -6.34 -6.42 -0.88
CA SER A 249 -6.40 -7.64 -0.05
C SER A 249 -5.45 -7.62 1.15
N GLY A 250 -4.53 -6.69 1.22
CA GLY A 250 -3.49 -6.56 2.26
C GLY A 250 -4.00 -6.17 3.66
N GLY A 251 -5.26 -6.34 3.93
CA GLY A 251 -6.03 -6.36 5.18
C GLY A 251 -5.39 -5.74 6.44
N GLY A 252 -5.19 -4.43 6.49
CA GLY A 252 -4.59 -3.79 7.66
C GLY A 252 -5.09 -2.38 7.99
N GLY A 253 -6.04 -1.84 7.21
CA GLY A 253 -6.49 -0.46 7.35
C GLY A 253 -7.15 -0.12 8.70
N ASP A 254 -7.79 -1.08 9.34
CA ASP A 254 -8.50 -0.94 10.62
C ASP A 254 -7.55 -0.85 11.83
N ARG A 255 -6.43 -1.59 11.79
CA ARG A 255 -5.48 -1.62 12.92
C ARG A 255 -4.68 -0.34 13.05
N GLY A 256 -4.32 0.27 11.94
CA GLY A 256 -3.62 1.55 11.93
C GLY A 256 -4.44 2.64 12.63
N VAL A 257 -5.73 2.74 12.34
CA VAL A 257 -6.64 3.73 12.92
C VAL A 257 -6.86 3.47 14.42
N LEU A 258 -7.04 2.22 14.82
CA LEU A 258 -7.22 1.87 16.24
C LEU A 258 -5.96 2.19 17.07
N MET A 259 -4.78 1.95 16.51
CA MET A 259 -3.52 2.33 17.18
C MET A 259 -3.40 3.85 17.30
N GLN A 260 -3.78 4.61 16.28
CA GLN A 260 -3.78 6.07 16.32
C GLN A 260 -4.74 6.61 17.40
N CYS A 261 -5.90 5.99 17.63
CA CYS A 261 -6.77 6.35 18.75
C CYS A 261 -6.06 6.19 20.11
N ARG A 262 -5.27 5.12 20.29
CA ARG A 262 -4.48 4.92 21.51
C ARG A 262 -3.38 5.97 21.65
N GLU A 263 -2.65 6.26 20.58
CA GLU A 263 -1.64 7.32 20.55
C GLU A 263 -2.26 8.70 20.85
N LEU A 264 -3.49 8.95 20.39
CA LEU A 264 -4.23 10.18 20.66
C LEU A 264 -4.57 10.33 22.16
N VAL A 265 -4.87 9.22 22.85
CA VAL A 265 -5.05 9.21 24.31
C VAL A 265 -3.75 9.64 25.01
N GLU A 266 -2.60 9.09 24.60
CA GLU A 266 -1.31 9.44 25.20
C GLU A 266 -0.93 10.89 24.87
N LEU A 267 -1.23 11.38 23.67
CA LEU A 267 -1.08 12.80 23.34
C LEU A 267 -1.92 13.68 24.29
N ALA A 268 -3.22 13.36 24.44
CA ALA A 268 -4.11 14.14 25.31
C ALA A 268 -3.64 14.18 26.77
N LYS A 269 -3.08 13.06 27.28
CA LYS A 269 -2.50 13.00 28.63
C LYS A 269 -1.24 13.87 28.78
N SER A 270 -0.46 14.01 27.71
CA SER A 270 0.80 14.76 27.74
C SER A 270 0.65 16.27 27.57
N LEU A 271 -0.51 16.72 27.06
CA LEU A 271 -0.73 18.14 26.74
C LEU A 271 -1.40 18.89 27.92
N PRO A 272 -0.84 20.03 28.36
CA PRO A 272 -1.47 20.87 29.37
C PRO A 272 -2.70 21.58 28.77
N ARG A 273 -3.80 21.62 29.53
CA ARG A 273 -5.01 22.33 29.18
C ARG A 273 -5.75 22.80 30.43
N ASN A 274 -6.00 24.09 30.57
CA ASN A 274 -6.75 24.69 31.69
C ASN A 274 -6.28 24.26 33.09
N GLY A 275 -4.96 24.15 33.29
CA GLY A 275 -4.36 23.78 34.58
C GLY A 275 -4.32 22.28 34.91
N ALA A 276 -4.80 21.44 33.98
CA ALA A 276 -4.74 19.98 34.05
C ALA A 276 -4.22 19.40 32.72
N SER A 277 -4.39 18.10 32.46
CA SER A 277 -4.12 17.53 31.14
C SER A 277 -5.32 17.71 30.21
N ALA A 278 -5.10 17.71 28.89
CA ALA A 278 -6.20 17.71 27.92
C ALA A 278 -7.10 16.46 28.07
N TRP A 279 -6.57 15.35 28.59
CA TRP A 279 -7.34 14.15 28.90
C TRP A 279 -8.39 14.36 30.00
N ASP A 280 -8.18 15.29 30.91
CA ASP A 280 -9.12 15.59 32.00
C ASP A 280 -10.37 16.35 31.51
N ASP A 281 -10.32 16.94 30.31
CA ASP A 281 -11.48 17.54 29.65
C ASP A 281 -12.43 16.44 29.14
N ALA A 282 -13.68 16.47 29.62
CA ALA A 282 -14.69 15.50 29.23
C ALA A 282 -15.00 15.52 27.71
N SER A 283 -14.94 16.69 27.07
CA SER A 283 -15.18 16.83 25.63
C SER A 283 -14.10 16.13 24.81
N VAL A 284 -12.84 16.17 25.24
CA VAL A 284 -11.72 15.46 24.62
C VAL A 284 -11.92 13.95 24.73
N ARG A 285 -12.23 13.45 25.93
CA ARG A 285 -12.50 12.01 26.14
C ARG A 285 -13.65 11.54 25.29
N GLN A 286 -14.76 12.31 25.22
CA GLN A 286 -15.93 11.96 24.43
C GLN A 286 -15.57 11.86 22.93
N LYS A 287 -14.78 12.80 22.41
CA LYS A 287 -14.36 12.79 21.01
C LYS A 287 -13.44 11.61 20.68
N ILE A 288 -12.52 11.28 21.57
CA ILE A 288 -11.66 10.10 21.40
C ILE A 288 -12.48 8.80 21.47
N ALA A 289 -13.48 8.72 22.36
CA ALA A 289 -14.37 7.57 22.45
C ALA A 289 -15.22 7.37 21.18
N GLU A 290 -15.67 8.47 20.54
CA GLU A 290 -16.33 8.44 19.23
C GLU A 290 -15.42 7.81 18.18
N PHE A 291 -14.18 8.30 18.01
CA PHE A 291 -13.21 7.74 17.07
C PHE A 291 -12.90 6.27 17.35
N TYR A 292 -12.72 5.93 18.61
CA TYR A 292 -12.47 4.54 19.01
C TYR A 292 -13.62 3.61 18.64
N SER A 293 -14.87 4.05 18.86
CA SER A 293 -16.06 3.29 18.49
C SER A 293 -16.15 3.04 16.99
N GLU A 294 -15.88 4.06 16.17
CA GLU A 294 -15.83 3.91 14.71
C GLU A 294 -14.68 2.98 14.27
N ALA A 295 -13.50 3.09 14.88
CA ALA A 295 -12.36 2.21 14.60
C ALA A 295 -12.69 0.75 14.95
N MET A 296 -13.42 0.51 16.04
CA MET A 296 -13.91 -0.83 16.41
C MET A 296 -14.95 -1.36 15.42
N ALA A 297 -15.86 -0.52 14.93
CA ALA A 297 -16.82 -0.90 13.90
C ALA A 297 -16.11 -1.33 12.59
N LEU A 298 -15.08 -0.58 12.17
CA LEU A 298 -14.23 -0.95 11.03
C LEU A 298 -13.54 -2.30 11.27
N ARG A 299 -12.96 -2.52 12.46
CA ARG A 299 -12.32 -3.78 12.81
C ARG A 299 -13.27 -4.98 12.67
N TYR A 300 -14.48 -4.88 13.22
CA TYR A 300 -15.46 -5.96 13.12
C TYR A 300 -15.99 -6.15 11.70
N THR A 301 -16.09 -5.07 10.91
CA THR A 301 -16.40 -5.15 9.49
C THR A 301 -15.29 -5.91 8.74
N GLY A 302 -14.02 -5.67 9.08
CA GLY A 302 -12.89 -6.46 8.58
C GLY A 302 -13.01 -7.96 8.92
N TYR A 303 -13.36 -8.31 10.15
CA TYR A 303 -13.61 -9.71 10.56
C TYR A 303 -14.78 -10.35 9.80
N ARG A 304 -15.83 -9.59 9.51
CA ARG A 304 -16.94 -10.07 8.68
C ARG A 304 -16.49 -10.39 7.25
N GLN A 305 -15.68 -9.52 6.63
CA GLN A 305 -15.11 -9.77 5.29
C GLN A 305 -14.19 -10.98 5.31
N LEU A 306 -13.38 -11.12 6.35
CA LEU A 306 -12.52 -12.28 6.56
C LEU A 306 -13.32 -13.58 6.64
N THR A 307 -14.39 -13.61 7.43
CA THR A 307 -15.28 -14.77 7.57
C THR A 307 -15.88 -15.17 6.21
N ARG A 308 -16.23 -14.21 5.36
CA ARG A 308 -16.70 -14.49 3.97
C ARG A 308 -15.61 -15.17 3.15
N ARG A 309 -14.37 -14.65 3.20
CA ARG A 309 -13.22 -15.23 2.49
C ARG A 309 -12.91 -16.65 2.95
N LEU A 310 -12.95 -16.91 4.25
CA LEU A 310 -12.77 -18.26 4.80
C LEU A 310 -13.85 -19.26 4.33
N LYS A 311 -15.04 -18.76 3.97
CA LYS A 311 -16.12 -19.54 3.36
C LYS A 311 -16.02 -19.65 1.82
N GLY A 312 -14.89 -19.25 1.22
CA GLY A 312 -14.68 -19.27 -0.21
C GLY A 312 -15.44 -18.19 -1.00
N ILE A 313 -16.06 -17.21 -0.32
CA ILE A 313 -16.76 -16.10 -0.97
C ILE A 313 -15.71 -15.05 -1.37
N PRO A 314 -15.56 -14.72 -2.66
CA PRO A 314 -14.57 -13.76 -3.12
C PRO A 314 -14.84 -12.36 -2.55
N PRO A 315 -13.80 -11.52 -2.43
CA PRO A 315 -13.97 -10.11 -2.06
C PRO A 315 -14.93 -9.40 -3.02
N GLY A 316 -15.88 -8.66 -2.45
CA GLY A 316 -16.87 -7.89 -3.20
C GLY A 316 -16.64 -6.38 -3.09
N PRO A 317 -17.53 -5.58 -3.70
CA PRO A 317 -17.45 -4.12 -3.69
C PRO A 317 -17.61 -3.53 -2.28
N GLU A 318 -18.08 -4.30 -1.30
CA GLU A 318 -18.18 -3.90 0.11
C GLU A 318 -16.84 -3.50 0.73
N GLY A 319 -15.71 -3.96 0.15
CA GLY A 319 -14.37 -3.52 0.51
C GLY A 319 -14.17 -2.01 0.41
N SER A 320 -14.94 -1.35 -0.46
CA SER A 320 -14.95 0.11 -0.61
C SER A 320 -15.34 0.86 0.68
N MET A 321 -16.21 0.29 1.52
CA MET A 321 -16.55 0.87 2.82
C MET A 321 -15.33 0.98 3.74
N MET A 322 -14.48 -0.06 3.77
CA MET A 322 -13.28 -0.05 4.61
C MET A 322 -12.33 1.07 4.23
N LYS A 323 -12.10 1.25 2.91
CA LYS A 323 -11.27 2.34 2.39
C LYS A 323 -11.87 3.70 2.70
N LEU A 324 -13.13 3.92 2.35
CA LEU A 324 -13.83 5.19 2.56
C LEU A 324 -13.84 5.58 4.04
N CYS A 325 -14.46 4.77 4.89
CA CYS A 325 -14.62 5.08 6.30
C CYS A 325 -13.26 5.13 7.04
N GLY A 326 -12.32 4.25 6.68
CA GLY A 326 -11.00 4.22 7.30
C GLY A 326 -10.16 5.46 7.01
N THR A 327 -10.19 5.97 5.76
CA THR A 327 -9.43 7.17 5.39
C THR A 327 -10.07 8.45 5.93
N GLU A 328 -11.41 8.54 5.97
CA GLU A 328 -12.12 9.66 6.58
C GLU A 328 -11.90 9.73 8.10
N LEU A 329 -11.99 8.58 8.77
CA LEU A 329 -11.72 8.51 10.20
C LEU A 329 -10.26 8.86 10.52
N ASN A 330 -9.30 8.35 9.75
CA ASN A 330 -7.90 8.73 9.89
C ASN A 330 -7.71 10.25 9.77
N LEU A 331 -8.30 10.87 8.75
CA LEU A 331 -8.21 12.32 8.57
C LEU A 331 -8.79 13.09 9.76
N ARG A 332 -9.96 12.69 10.28
CA ARG A 332 -10.59 13.34 11.45
C ARG A 332 -9.74 13.19 12.71
N ILE A 333 -9.12 12.03 12.94
CA ILE A 333 -8.19 11.82 14.06
C ILE A 333 -7.01 12.78 13.97
N GLN A 334 -6.39 12.92 12.78
CA GLN A 334 -5.26 13.82 12.62
C GLN A 334 -5.66 15.29 12.81
N LEU A 335 -6.81 15.71 12.29
CA LEU A 335 -7.32 17.06 12.47
C LEU A 335 -7.60 17.36 13.96
N PHE A 336 -8.19 16.43 14.68
CA PHE A 336 -8.42 16.59 16.12
C PHE A 336 -7.08 16.64 16.91
N ALA A 337 -6.08 15.89 16.51
CA ALA A 337 -4.75 16.03 17.08
C ALA A 337 -4.18 17.45 16.88
N MET A 338 -4.41 18.08 15.70
CA MET A 338 -4.00 19.48 15.49
C MET A 338 -4.74 20.46 16.41
N GLU A 339 -6.04 20.23 16.65
CA GLU A 339 -6.82 21.03 17.61
C GLU A 339 -6.25 20.90 19.03
N LEU A 340 -5.88 19.70 19.46
CA LEU A 340 -5.26 19.49 20.78
C LEU A 340 -3.91 20.15 20.92
N LEU A 341 -3.09 20.10 19.86
CA LEU A 341 -1.76 20.73 19.83
C LEU A 341 -1.81 22.25 19.81
N GLY A 342 -2.91 22.86 19.36
CA GLY A 342 -3.05 24.30 19.24
C GLY A 342 -1.90 24.92 18.42
N PRO A 343 -1.20 25.97 18.90
CA PRO A 343 -0.09 26.60 18.17
C PRO A 343 1.06 25.66 17.81
N TYR A 344 1.30 24.61 18.59
CA TYR A 344 2.36 23.63 18.30
C TYR A 344 2.06 22.76 17.07
N SER A 345 0.82 22.75 16.57
CA SER A 345 0.43 22.05 15.34
C SER A 345 1.12 22.58 14.08
N GLN A 346 1.64 23.80 14.12
CA GLN A 346 2.34 24.46 13.00
C GLN A 346 3.81 24.03 12.87
N LEU A 347 4.34 23.31 13.87
CA LEU A 347 5.74 22.90 13.86
C LEU A 347 5.93 21.68 12.96
N GLU A 348 6.94 21.78 12.09
CA GLU A 348 7.31 20.72 11.16
C GLU A 348 7.91 19.50 11.86
N PHE A 349 7.99 18.41 11.11
CA PHE A 349 8.65 17.19 11.57
C PHE A 349 10.11 17.46 11.95
N ASN A 350 10.49 17.02 13.15
CA ASN A 350 11.79 17.26 13.80
C ASN A 350 12.12 18.74 14.12
N ALA A 351 11.16 19.66 14.01
CA ALA A 351 11.40 21.03 14.45
C ALA A 351 11.65 21.11 15.97
N PRO A 352 12.47 22.07 16.45
CA PRO A 352 12.60 22.32 17.87
C PRO A 352 11.23 22.57 18.52
N PHE A 353 11.02 22.03 19.72
CA PHE A 353 9.77 22.12 20.50
C PHE A 353 8.55 21.42 19.88
N ALA A 354 8.70 20.72 18.74
CA ALA A 354 7.60 19.95 18.17
C ALA A 354 7.23 18.77 19.07
N VAL A 355 5.97 18.72 19.51
CA VAL A 355 5.42 17.60 20.29
C VAL A 355 5.52 16.32 19.48
N ASP A 356 5.98 15.24 20.12
CA ASP A 356 6.21 13.95 19.43
C ASP A 356 7.05 14.10 18.15
N LYS A 357 8.01 15.02 18.15
CA LYS A 357 8.87 15.34 16.99
C LYS A 357 8.08 15.79 15.74
N GLY A 358 6.87 16.32 15.89
CA GLY A 358 6.04 16.78 14.79
C GLY A 358 5.34 15.67 14.00
N LYS A 359 5.28 14.43 14.50
CA LYS A 359 4.65 13.30 13.80
C LYS A 359 3.19 13.55 13.47
N TRP A 360 2.46 14.29 14.30
CA TRP A 360 1.04 14.58 14.11
C TRP A 360 0.81 15.55 12.96
N SER A 361 1.59 16.64 12.88
CA SER A 361 1.55 17.59 11.76
C SER A 361 1.88 16.89 10.45
N PHE A 362 2.93 16.08 10.44
CA PHE A 362 3.29 15.26 9.31
C PHE A 362 2.14 14.30 8.87
N ARG A 363 1.55 13.58 9.82
CA ARG A 363 0.45 12.64 9.54
C ARG A 363 -0.81 13.35 9.05
N MET A 364 -1.11 14.53 9.54
CA MET A 364 -2.24 15.33 9.08
C MET A 364 -2.09 15.72 7.60
N LEU A 365 -0.90 16.16 7.20
CA LEU A 365 -0.61 16.47 5.81
C LEU A 365 -0.70 15.20 4.94
N ALA A 366 -0.09 14.10 5.37
CA ALA A 366 -0.11 12.82 4.67
C ALA A 366 -1.51 12.21 4.54
N ALA A 367 -2.38 12.40 5.54
CA ALA A 367 -3.74 11.85 5.55
C ALA A 367 -4.61 12.34 4.39
N ARG A 368 -4.32 13.54 3.84
CA ARG A 368 -4.99 14.06 2.63
C ARG A 368 -4.82 13.12 1.44
N GLY A 369 -3.61 12.59 1.24
CA GLY A 369 -3.33 11.62 0.18
C GLY A 369 -4.16 10.33 0.33
N GLY A 370 -4.43 9.90 1.57
CA GLY A 370 -5.24 8.72 1.85
C GLY A 370 -6.67 8.77 1.30
N THR A 371 -7.29 9.96 1.24
CA THR A 371 -8.64 10.13 0.69
C THR A 371 -8.67 10.14 -0.84
N ILE A 372 -7.49 10.23 -1.50
CA ILE A 372 -7.34 10.33 -2.95
C ILE A 372 -6.82 9.02 -3.54
N ALA A 373 -5.77 8.45 -2.96
CA ALA A 373 -5.07 7.26 -3.45
C ALA A 373 -5.96 5.99 -3.43
N ALA A 374 -5.58 4.99 -4.20
CA ALA A 374 -6.26 3.68 -4.31
C ALA A 374 -7.78 3.78 -4.65
N GLY A 375 -8.12 4.73 -5.52
CA GLY A 375 -9.49 5.15 -5.82
C GLY A 375 -9.99 6.18 -4.80
N SER A 376 -10.24 7.42 -5.29
CA SER A 376 -10.66 8.52 -4.42
C SER A 376 -11.94 8.17 -3.64
N ASN A 377 -12.17 8.87 -2.53
CA ASN A 377 -13.37 8.65 -1.73
C ASN A 377 -14.66 8.87 -2.55
N GLN A 378 -14.65 9.76 -3.55
CA GLN A 378 -15.75 9.94 -4.50
C GLN A 378 -15.98 8.66 -5.34
N ILE A 379 -14.91 8.04 -5.84
CA ILE A 379 -15.00 6.76 -6.56
C ILE A 379 -15.50 5.66 -5.63
N GLN A 380 -15.09 5.64 -4.35
CA GLN A 380 -15.62 4.66 -3.39
C GLN A 380 -17.12 4.86 -3.15
N HIS A 381 -17.61 6.11 -3.06
CA HIS A 381 -19.05 6.40 -2.99
C HIS A 381 -19.79 5.86 -4.22
N ASN A 382 -19.27 6.07 -5.44
CA ASN A 382 -19.89 5.53 -6.66
C ASN A 382 -19.93 4.00 -6.62
N ILE A 383 -18.83 3.33 -6.24
CA ILE A 383 -18.82 1.87 -6.13
C ILE A 383 -19.83 1.36 -5.11
N ILE A 384 -19.95 2.00 -3.96
CA ILE A 384 -20.93 1.64 -2.93
C ILE A 384 -22.34 1.88 -3.46
N GLY A 385 -22.63 3.05 -4.03
CA GLY A 385 -23.93 3.38 -4.56
C GLY A 385 -24.38 2.42 -5.66
N GLU A 386 -23.55 2.24 -6.69
CA GLU A 386 -23.89 1.47 -7.87
C GLU A 386 -23.87 -0.05 -7.62
N ARG A 387 -22.80 -0.56 -6.96
CA ARG A 387 -22.54 -2.00 -6.88
C ARG A 387 -22.98 -2.67 -5.59
N VAL A 388 -23.09 -1.93 -4.49
CA VAL A 388 -23.55 -2.48 -3.19
C VAL A 388 -25.03 -2.18 -2.98
N LEU A 389 -25.46 -0.94 -3.26
CA LEU A 389 -26.85 -0.50 -3.06
C LEU A 389 -27.74 -0.66 -4.30
N GLY A 390 -27.14 -0.92 -5.48
CA GLY A 390 -27.89 -1.09 -6.75
C GLY A 390 -28.52 0.20 -7.26
N LEU A 391 -27.99 1.37 -6.90
CA LEU A 391 -28.47 2.66 -7.39
C LEU A 391 -28.12 2.84 -8.88
N PRO A 392 -28.90 3.62 -9.64
CA PRO A 392 -28.58 3.92 -11.02
C PRO A 392 -27.21 4.55 -11.17
N LYS A 393 -26.52 4.21 -12.25
CA LYS A 393 -25.30 4.88 -12.62
C LYS A 393 -25.62 6.29 -13.10
N GLY A 394 -24.94 7.29 -12.49
CA GLY A 394 -25.05 8.68 -12.89
C GLY A 394 -24.32 9.01 -14.20
#